data_65ca8b857cbf776252cfff74fd1e391c
#
_entry.id   65ca8b857cbf776252cfff74fd1e391c
#
_cell.length_a   1.000
_cell.length_b   1.000
_cell.length_c   1.000
_cell.angle_alpha   90.00
_cell.angle_beta   90.00
_cell.angle_gamma   90.00
#
_symmetry.space_group_name_H-M   'P 1'
#
loop_
_entity.id
_entity.type
_entity.pdbx_description
1 polymer ?
#
loop_
_entity_poly.entity_id
_entity_poly.type
_entity_poly.pdbx_seq_one_letter_code
_entity_poly.pdbx_strand_id
1 'polypeptide(L)'
;GKQRSVEQIQIAKRIKHYLEKPNSLASDRQLQNAILLLNQASQIKPKGARLAAQIEKLSRLVDAAQTPIKVTITSDNFTDVAVYKIARLGKFSVKELNLKPGTYTVVGARDGYQDVRQKIVIKAGQEPVQISIICKVKL
;
A
#
# COMPACT_ATOMS: atom_id res chain seq x y z
N GLY A 1 -34.44 -13.07 -8.94
CA GLY A 1 -35.57 -12.18 -8.77
C GLY A 1 -35.12 -10.74 -8.60
N LYS A 2 -36.08 -9.86 -8.29
CA LYS A 2 -35.81 -8.42 -8.12
C LYS A 2 -34.77 -8.13 -7.01
N GLN A 3 -34.87 -8.86 -5.92
CA GLN A 3 -33.98 -8.72 -4.79
C GLN A 3 -32.52 -9.01 -5.18
N ARG A 4 -32.34 -10.03 -6.00
CA ARG A 4 -31.02 -10.42 -6.50
C ARG A 4 -30.41 -9.32 -7.37
N SER A 5 -31.23 -8.69 -8.21
CA SER A 5 -30.76 -7.58 -9.05
C SER A 5 -30.32 -6.37 -8.21
N VAL A 6 -31.07 -6.06 -7.13
CA VAL A 6 -30.73 -4.97 -6.23
C VAL A 6 -29.39 -5.25 -5.53
N GLU A 7 -29.17 -6.47 -5.05
CA GLU A 7 -27.93 -6.88 -4.43
C GLU A 7 -26.75 -6.76 -5.39
N GLN A 8 -26.91 -7.23 -6.63
CA GLN A 8 -25.87 -7.12 -7.66
C GLN A 8 -25.55 -5.66 -7.96
N ILE A 9 -26.57 -4.80 -8.05
CA ILE A 9 -26.38 -3.37 -8.30
C ILE A 9 -25.57 -2.72 -7.17
N GLN A 10 -25.88 -3.03 -5.93
CA GLN A 10 -25.16 -2.47 -4.78
C GLN A 10 -23.70 -2.91 -4.76
N ILE A 11 -23.46 -4.20 -5.00
CA ILE A 11 -22.10 -4.72 -5.06
C ILE A 11 -21.31 -4.06 -6.20
N ALA A 12 -21.93 -3.93 -7.39
CA ALA A 12 -21.30 -3.28 -8.51
C ALA A 12 -20.92 -1.83 -8.22
N LYS A 13 -21.77 -1.09 -7.51
CA LYS A 13 -21.48 0.28 -7.10
C LYS A 13 -20.29 0.37 -6.14
N ARG A 14 -20.21 -0.54 -5.19
CA ARG A 14 -19.08 -0.59 -4.24
C ARG A 14 -17.79 -0.93 -4.94
N ILE A 15 -17.82 -1.89 -5.86
CA ILE A 15 -16.65 -2.24 -6.67
C ILE A 15 -16.19 -1.04 -7.50
N LYS A 16 -17.13 -0.36 -8.14
CA LYS A 16 -16.84 0.83 -8.96
C LYS A 16 -16.12 1.90 -8.13
N HIS A 17 -16.52 2.10 -6.88
CA HIS A 17 -15.86 3.05 -5.98
C HIS A 17 -14.37 2.76 -5.84
N TYR A 18 -14.01 1.49 -5.62
CA TYR A 18 -12.59 1.10 -5.51
C TYR A 18 -11.86 1.21 -6.85
N LEU A 19 -12.52 0.92 -7.97
CA LEU A 19 -11.92 1.05 -9.29
C LEU A 19 -11.62 2.52 -9.63
N GLU A 20 -12.45 3.44 -9.17
CA GLU A 20 -12.26 4.88 -9.38
C GLU A 20 -11.20 5.47 -8.42
N LYS A 21 -11.02 4.86 -7.25
CA LYS A 21 -10.08 5.32 -6.24
C LYS A 21 -9.17 4.17 -5.77
N PRO A 22 -8.32 3.64 -6.65
CA PRO A 22 -7.49 2.49 -6.31
C PRO A 22 -6.51 2.75 -5.18
N ASN A 23 -6.09 4.01 -4.96
CA ASN A 23 -5.18 4.36 -3.88
C ASN A 23 -5.79 4.19 -2.49
N SER A 24 -7.12 4.10 -2.39
CA SER A 24 -7.78 3.83 -1.11
C SER A 24 -7.40 2.47 -0.53
N LEU A 25 -6.99 1.51 -1.37
CA LEU A 25 -6.56 0.18 -0.94
C LEU A 25 -5.22 0.19 -0.20
N ALA A 26 -4.51 1.31 -0.18
CA ALA A 26 -3.32 1.46 0.65
C ALA A 26 -3.65 1.49 2.15
N SER A 27 -4.89 1.77 2.51
CA SER A 27 -5.39 1.66 3.88
C SER A 27 -5.74 0.20 4.17
N ASP A 28 -5.24 -0.36 5.28
CA ASP A 28 -5.55 -1.74 5.69
C ASP A 28 -7.05 -1.96 5.82
N ARG A 29 -7.75 -0.99 6.38
CA ARG A 29 -9.20 -1.07 6.56
C ARG A 29 -9.92 -1.19 5.23
N GLN A 30 -9.57 -0.34 4.27
CA GLN A 30 -10.20 -0.35 2.95
C GLN A 30 -9.83 -1.62 2.18
N LEU A 31 -8.60 -2.09 2.33
CA LEU A 31 -8.16 -3.33 1.70
C LEU A 31 -8.97 -4.52 2.22
N GLN A 32 -9.17 -4.63 3.53
CA GLN A 32 -9.97 -5.70 4.11
C GLN A 32 -11.43 -5.63 3.66
N ASN A 33 -11.99 -4.42 3.59
CA ASN A 33 -13.34 -4.23 3.09
C ASN A 33 -13.47 -4.67 1.63
N ALA A 34 -12.47 -4.38 0.80
CA ALA A 34 -12.46 -4.80 -0.60
C ALA A 34 -12.38 -6.32 -0.73
N ILE A 35 -11.59 -6.98 0.12
CA ILE A 35 -11.47 -8.44 0.12
C ILE A 35 -12.82 -9.08 0.49
N LEU A 36 -13.49 -8.56 1.51
CA LEU A 36 -14.82 -9.04 1.89
C LEU A 36 -15.83 -8.85 0.76
N LEU A 37 -15.76 -7.71 0.07
CA LEU A 37 -16.62 -7.41 -1.05
C LEU A 37 -16.41 -8.40 -2.20
N LEU A 38 -15.15 -8.76 -2.49
CA LEU A 38 -14.83 -9.76 -3.51
C LEU A 38 -15.42 -11.13 -3.15
N ASN A 39 -15.33 -11.51 -1.87
CA ASN A 39 -15.91 -12.78 -1.40
C ASN A 39 -17.43 -12.79 -1.58
N GLN A 40 -18.10 -11.69 -1.25
CA GLN A 40 -19.53 -11.56 -1.46
C GLN A 40 -19.89 -11.65 -2.94
N ALA A 41 -19.15 -10.93 -3.78
CA ALA A 41 -19.42 -10.90 -5.22
C ALA A 41 -19.20 -12.26 -5.87
N SER A 42 -18.23 -13.03 -5.39
CA SER A 42 -17.92 -14.35 -5.96
C SER A 42 -19.04 -15.36 -5.76
N GLN A 43 -19.91 -15.12 -4.79
CA GLN A 43 -21.04 -16.02 -4.47
C GLN A 43 -22.30 -15.73 -5.31
N ILE A 44 -22.31 -14.63 -6.04
CA ILE A 44 -23.44 -14.26 -6.88
C ILE A 44 -23.45 -15.09 -8.16
N LYS A 45 -24.57 -15.73 -8.45
CA LYS A 45 -24.75 -16.51 -9.68
C LYS A 45 -26.19 -16.39 -10.18
N PRO A 46 -26.41 -16.21 -11.50
CA PRO A 46 -25.42 -15.93 -12.53
C PRO A 46 -24.88 -14.50 -12.44
N LYS A 47 -23.64 -14.31 -12.91
CA LYS A 47 -23.03 -12.98 -13.00
C LYS A 47 -23.20 -12.46 -14.44
N GLY A 48 -23.57 -11.18 -14.59
CA GLY A 48 -23.49 -10.54 -15.87
C GLY A 48 -22.02 -10.30 -16.25
N ALA A 49 -21.76 -10.13 -17.56
CA ALA A 49 -20.41 -9.89 -18.05
C ALA A 49 -19.77 -8.66 -17.41
N ARG A 50 -20.56 -7.61 -17.17
CA ARG A 50 -20.09 -6.38 -16.56
C ARG A 50 -19.60 -6.60 -15.12
N LEU A 51 -20.39 -7.31 -14.32
CA LEU A 51 -20.03 -7.60 -12.95
C LEU A 51 -18.81 -8.50 -12.89
N ALA A 52 -18.72 -9.52 -13.73
CA ALA A 52 -17.58 -10.40 -13.83
C ALA A 52 -16.29 -9.64 -14.14
N ALA A 53 -16.35 -8.69 -15.08
CA ALA A 53 -15.21 -7.84 -15.43
C ALA A 53 -14.81 -6.92 -14.28
N GLN A 54 -15.77 -6.36 -13.55
CA GLN A 54 -15.49 -5.52 -12.38
C GLN A 54 -14.82 -6.31 -11.25
N ILE A 55 -15.30 -7.52 -11.00
CA ILE A 55 -14.71 -8.41 -10.00
C ILE A 55 -13.25 -8.71 -10.34
N GLU A 56 -12.98 -9.04 -11.60
CA GLU A 56 -11.62 -9.31 -12.06
C GLU A 56 -10.70 -8.11 -11.87
N LYS A 57 -11.15 -6.91 -12.25
CA LYS A 57 -10.37 -5.69 -12.08
C LYS A 57 -10.08 -5.40 -10.62
N LEU A 58 -11.09 -5.52 -9.76
CA LEU A 58 -10.89 -5.30 -8.32
C LEU A 58 -9.94 -6.34 -7.73
N SER A 59 -10.06 -7.59 -8.14
CA SER A 59 -9.16 -8.66 -7.70
C SER A 59 -7.70 -8.32 -8.01
N ARG A 60 -7.42 -7.80 -9.21
CA ARG A 60 -6.07 -7.37 -9.58
C ARG A 60 -5.58 -6.21 -8.74
N LEU A 61 -6.44 -5.24 -8.43
CA LEU A 61 -6.09 -4.11 -7.59
C LEU A 61 -5.77 -4.56 -6.16
N VAL A 62 -6.56 -5.50 -5.62
CA VAL A 62 -6.32 -6.06 -4.29
C VAL A 62 -4.99 -6.81 -4.26
N ASP A 63 -4.72 -7.63 -5.26
CA ASP A 63 -3.45 -8.35 -5.35
C ASP A 63 -2.27 -7.38 -5.41
N ALA A 64 -2.36 -6.33 -6.23
CA ALA A 64 -1.31 -5.32 -6.32
C ALA A 64 -1.11 -4.58 -5.00
N ALA A 65 -2.21 -4.28 -4.27
CA ALA A 65 -2.13 -3.62 -2.97
C ALA A 65 -1.50 -4.49 -1.89
N GLN A 66 -1.49 -5.81 -2.07
CA GLN A 66 -0.85 -6.75 -1.15
C GLN A 66 0.56 -7.12 -1.58
N THR A 67 0.97 -6.75 -2.79
CA THR A 67 2.30 -7.09 -3.32
C THR A 67 3.32 -6.07 -2.83
N PRO A 68 4.34 -6.50 -2.07
CA PRO A 68 5.37 -5.59 -1.58
C PRO A 68 6.20 -4.99 -2.73
N ILE A 69 6.62 -3.75 -2.53
CA ILE A 69 7.51 -3.04 -3.43
C ILE A 69 8.90 -2.97 -2.79
N LYS A 70 9.93 -3.21 -3.56
CA LYS A 70 11.31 -3.15 -3.08
C LYS A 70 11.69 -1.69 -2.82
N VAL A 71 12.22 -1.43 -1.61
CA VAL A 71 12.69 -0.11 -1.20
C VAL A 71 14.15 -0.24 -0.81
N THR A 72 15.03 0.51 -1.46
CA THR A 72 16.45 0.55 -1.15
C THR A 72 16.74 1.86 -0.43
N ILE A 73 17.28 1.77 0.78
CA ILE A 73 17.64 2.92 1.58
C ILE A 73 19.17 2.99 1.66
N THR A 74 19.75 4.12 1.28
CA THR A 74 21.17 4.38 1.44
C THR A 74 21.38 5.31 2.62
N SER A 75 22.47 5.11 3.36
CA SER A 75 22.84 5.94 4.49
C SER A 75 24.36 6.02 4.63
N ASP A 76 24.85 6.55 5.73
CA ASP A 76 26.28 6.84 5.92
C ASP A 76 26.96 5.98 6.99
N ASN A 77 26.33 4.91 7.45
CA ASN A 77 26.78 4.03 8.55
C ASN A 77 26.81 4.71 9.94
N PHE A 78 26.43 5.98 10.01
CA PHE A 78 26.43 6.73 11.28
C PHE A 78 25.03 7.12 11.72
N THR A 79 24.10 7.18 10.78
CA THR A 79 22.71 7.54 11.04
C THR A 79 21.91 6.29 11.37
N ASP A 80 21.24 6.32 12.51
CA ASP A 80 20.32 5.25 12.93
C ASP A 80 18.99 5.46 12.20
N VAL A 81 18.60 4.53 11.36
CA VAL A 81 17.43 4.66 10.48
C VAL A 81 16.32 3.73 10.95
N ALA A 82 15.10 4.23 10.89
CA ALA A 82 13.90 3.44 11.19
C ALA A 82 12.75 3.81 10.29
N VAL A 83 11.89 2.84 10.00
CA VAL A 83 10.58 3.09 9.40
C VAL A 83 9.61 3.20 10.57
N TYR A 84 9.04 4.39 10.76
CA TYR A 84 8.24 4.73 11.93
C TYR A 84 7.12 3.71 12.18
N LYS A 85 7.07 3.18 13.40
CA LYS A 85 6.10 2.16 13.86
C LYS A 85 6.16 0.81 13.14
N ILE A 86 7.13 0.59 12.25
CA ILE A 86 7.20 -0.65 11.48
C ILE A 86 8.48 -1.43 11.78
N ALA A 87 9.64 -0.81 11.59
CA ALA A 87 10.91 -1.50 11.77
C ALA A 87 12.04 -0.55 12.13
N ARG A 88 12.93 -1.01 12.99
CA ARG A 88 14.17 -0.32 13.28
C ARG A 88 15.27 -0.96 12.47
N LEU A 89 15.93 -0.18 11.61
CA LEU A 89 16.92 -0.69 10.67
C LEU A 89 18.35 -0.57 11.17
N GLY A 90 18.61 0.37 12.10
CA GLY A 90 19.95 0.61 12.62
C GLY A 90 20.81 1.43 11.70
N LYS A 91 22.12 1.30 11.85
CA LYS A 91 23.13 2.02 11.05
C LYS A 91 23.60 1.11 9.91
N PHE A 92 23.68 1.68 8.70
CA PHE A 92 24.06 0.92 7.50
C PHE A 92 24.47 1.85 6.37
N SER A 93 25.07 1.32 5.32
CA SER A 93 25.33 2.07 4.09
C SER A 93 24.23 1.84 3.06
N VAL A 94 23.78 0.59 2.91
CA VAL A 94 22.67 0.22 2.01
C VAL A 94 21.84 -0.85 2.67
N LYS A 95 20.52 -0.70 2.59
CA LYS A 95 19.60 -1.73 3.08
C LYS A 95 18.39 -1.81 2.17
N GLU A 96 17.98 -3.03 1.86
CA GLU A 96 16.78 -3.30 1.07
C GLU A 96 15.68 -3.83 1.96
N LEU A 97 14.45 -3.35 1.76
CA LEU A 97 13.26 -3.90 2.38
C LEU A 97 12.12 -3.96 1.39
N ASN A 98 11.11 -4.73 1.75
CA ASN A 98 9.90 -4.86 0.96
C ASN A 98 8.76 -4.26 1.76
N LEU A 99 8.11 -3.22 1.20
CA LEU A 99 7.00 -2.52 1.83
C LEU A 99 5.76 -2.60 0.94
N LYS A 100 4.64 -2.96 1.54
CA LYS A 100 3.36 -2.95 0.83
C LYS A 100 2.98 -1.52 0.49
N PRO A 101 2.14 -1.31 -0.54
CA PRO A 101 1.64 0.02 -0.85
C PRO A 101 1.05 0.70 0.37
N GLY A 102 1.35 1.98 0.53
CA GLY A 102 0.93 2.78 1.68
C GLY A 102 1.81 3.99 1.87
N THR A 103 1.55 4.73 2.94
CA THR A 103 2.34 5.90 3.32
C THR A 103 3.20 5.56 4.52
N TYR A 104 4.49 5.85 4.43
CA TYR A 104 5.46 5.55 5.48
C TYR A 104 6.28 6.79 5.82
N THR A 105 6.76 6.85 7.06
CA THR A 105 7.71 7.88 7.49
C THR A 105 9.02 7.18 7.85
N VAL A 106 10.09 7.57 7.17
CA VAL A 106 11.44 7.07 7.45
C VAL A 106 12.17 8.13 8.25
N VAL A 107 12.73 7.71 9.38
CA VAL A 107 13.38 8.61 10.34
C VAL A 107 14.85 8.27 10.44
N GLY A 108 15.72 9.29 10.41
CA GLY A 108 17.13 9.13 10.67
C GLY A 108 17.53 9.94 11.89
N ALA A 109 18.35 9.35 12.77
CA ALA A 109 18.86 10.00 13.95
C ALA A 109 20.35 9.74 14.12
N ARG A 110 21.11 10.79 14.50
CA ARG A 110 22.54 10.70 14.78
C ARG A 110 22.89 11.63 15.93
N ASP A 111 23.66 11.14 16.89
CA ASP A 111 24.08 11.95 18.06
C ASP A 111 24.79 13.21 17.60
N GLY A 112 24.34 14.36 18.14
CA GLY A 112 24.91 15.66 17.80
C GLY A 112 24.43 16.23 16.47
N TYR A 113 23.47 15.59 15.83
CA TYR A 113 22.89 16.02 14.55
C TYR A 113 21.39 16.17 14.65
N GLN A 114 20.84 16.99 13.76
CA GLN A 114 19.41 17.15 13.64
C GLN A 114 18.78 15.91 13.01
N ASP A 115 17.66 15.45 13.56
CA ASP A 115 16.92 14.31 13.02
C ASP A 115 16.40 14.61 11.62
N VAL A 116 16.34 13.57 10.78
CA VAL A 116 15.78 13.64 9.43
C VAL A 116 14.52 12.80 9.39
N ARG A 117 13.47 13.34 8.79
CA ARG A 117 12.22 12.62 8.53
C ARG A 117 11.85 12.76 7.09
N GLN A 118 11.53 11.65 6.46
CA GLN A 118 11.09 11.64 5.06
C GLN A 118 9.83 10.80 4.93
N LYS A 119 8.78 11.43 4.40
CA LYS A 119 7.54 10.75 4.09
C LYS A 119 7.66 10.14 2.71
N ILE A 120 7.32 8.86 2.58
CA ILE A 120 7.29 8.18 1.30
C ILE A 120 5.90 7.59 1.07
N VAL A 121 5.45 7.67 -0.18
CA VAL A 121 4.19 7.08 -0.61
C VAL A 121 4.50 5.99 -1.61
N ILE A 122 4.13 4.76 -1.29
CA ILE A 122 4.32 3.61 -2.17
C ILE A 122 2.99 3.27 -2.79
N LYS A 123 2.93 3.33 -4.12
CA LYS A 123 1.72 3.03 -4.88
C LYS A 123 1.76 1.59 -5.37
N ALA A 124 0.59 0.98 -5.50
CA ALA A 124 0.48 -0.37 -6.03
C ALA A 124 1.09 -0.45 -7.43
N GLY A 125 1.91 -1.47 -7.66
CA GLY A 125 2.50 -1.72 -8.98
C GLY A 125 3.60 -0.76 -9.41
N GLN A 126 4.05 0.14 -8.53
CA GLN A 126 5.14 1.05 -8.91
C GLN A 126 6.50 0.34 -8.96
N GLU A 127 7.45 0.95 -9.64
CA GLU A 127 8.81 0.45 -9.73
C GLU A 127 9.53 0.55 -8.38
N PRO A 128 10.62 -0.21 -8.18
CA PRO A 128 11.41 -0.15 -6.95
C PRO A 128 11.82 1.29 -6.59
N VAL A 129 11.78 1.58 -5.28
CA VAL A 129 12.02 2.92 -4.76
C VAL A 129 13.43 2.99 -4.19
N GLN A 130 14.12 4.11 -4.43
CA GLN A 130 15.42 4.38 -3.83
C GLN A 130 15.34 5.70 -3.08
N ILE A 131 15.78 5.68 -1.81
CA ILE A 131 15.84 6.89 -0.99
C ILE A 131 17.16 6.94 -0.23
N SER A 132 17.53 8.13 0.21
CA SER A 132 18.73 8.35 1.00
C SER A 132 18.36 9.04 2.31
N ILE A 133 18.80 8.48 3.44
CA ILE A 133 18.52 9.02 4.78
C ILE A 133 19.85 9.24 5.49
N ILE A 134 20.28 10.50 5.57
CA ILE A 134 21.54 10.88 6.19
C ILE A 134 21.32 12.13 7.01
N CYS A 135 21.81 12.13 8.28
CA CYS A 135 21.83 13.32 9.12
C CYS A 135 23.02 14.19 8.75
N LYS A 136 22.78 15.38 8.23
CA LYS A 136 23.82 16.27 7.73
C LYS A 136 24.01 17.54 8.57
N VAL A 137 22.99 17.96 9.31
CA VAL A 137 22.99 19.23 10.02
C VAL A 137 23.39 18.98 11.49
N LYS A 138 24.54 19.52 11.88
CA LYS A 138 25.01 19.47 13.27
C LYS A 138 24.19 20.41 14.16
N LEU A 139 23.93 19.97 15.35
CA LEU A 139 23.28 20.78 16.36
C LEU A 139 24.23 21.84 16.96
#